data_f30343de1d2fc79d7aa08b73ec0b6c63
#
_entry.id   f30343de1d2fc79d7aa08b73ec0b6c63
#
_cell.length_a   1.000
_cell.length_b   1.000
_cell.length_c   1.000
_cell.angle_alpha   90.00
_cell.angle_beta   90.00
_cell.angle_gamma   90.00
#
_symmetry.space_group_name_H-M   'P 1'
#
loop_
_entity.id
_entity.type
_entity.pdbx_description
1 polymer ?
#
loop_
_entity_poly.entity_id
_entity_poly.type
_entity_poly.pdbx_seq_one_letter_code
_entity_poly.pdbx_strand_id
1 'polypeptide(L)'
;VPFPALHAPANPPSQDFASFLKRRGALEEEHAGSLKKLSHLTINNIHKPETRHESYSTQFEHVLRANERIADNGTQFGLALHAMHENLLQLSNKMDANRKTWKQQGLAAENKVQEAEKLAEKAKAKYDQLSDDLDRVKTGDTGAGRKFGLKGPKSAAQHEEDLQRKTQAADQDYASKVQAAQAARKELVAATRPQTVAALLDLIKETDAALTMEMQKYGEQAVHAHGSSG
;
A
#
# COMPACT_ATOMS: atom_id res chain seq x y z
N VAL A 1 -7.93 -9.82 -17.49
CA VAL A 1 -7.08 -10.35 -16.42
C VAL A 1 -7.30 -9.47 -15.22
N PRO A 2 -7.77 -10.02 -14.07
CA PRO A 2 -7.96 -9.24 -12.86
C PRO A 2 -6.64 -8.61 -12.40
N PHE A 3 -6.73 -7.53 -11.63
CA PHE A 3 -5.59 -6.86 -11.02
C PHE A 3 -4.70 -7.92 -10.33
N PRO A 4 -3.40 -7.97 -10.60
CA PRO A 4 -2.53 -8.88 -9.87
C PRO A 4 -2.69 -8.59 -8.38
N ALA A 5 -2.97 -9.64 -7.60
CA ALA A 5 -2.99 -9.55 -6.15
C ALA A 5 -1.56 -9.22 -5.70
N LEU A 6 -1.23 -7.92 -5.64
CA LEU A 6 -0.01 -7.43 -5.02
C LEU A 6 -0.13 -7.72 -3.51
N HIS A 7 0.19 -8.96 -3.14
CA HIS A 7 0.43 -9.33 -1.76
C HIS A 7 1.73 -8.64 -1.35
N ALA A 8 1.59 -7.48 -0.71
CA ALA A 8 2.74 -6.94 0.02
C ALA A 8 3.14 -7.98 1.07
N PRO A 9 4.45 -8.29 1.23
CA PRO A 9 4.91 -9.12 2.34
C PRO A 9 4.40 -8.56 3.66
N ALA A 10 4.17 -9.42 4.64
CA ALA A 10 3.64 -9.04 5.96
C ALA A 10 4.50 -7.95 6.63
N ASN A 11 5.83 -7.97 6.38
CA ASN A 11 6.77 -6.91 6.74
C ASN A 11 7.54 -6.47 5.49
N PRO A 12 7.39 -5.22 5.04
CA PRO A 12 8.22 -4.70 3.96
C PRO A 12 9.69 -4.59 4.43
N PRO A 13 10.68 -4.79 3.52
CA PRO A 13 12.11 -4.72 3.85
C PRO A 13 12.55 -3.45 4.59
N SER A 14 11.86 -2.33 4.33
CA SER A 14 12.06 -1.06 5.03
C SER A 14 11.75 -1.13 6.52
N GLN A 15 10.77 -1.93 6.95
CA GLN A 15 10.42 -2.12 8.36
C GLN A 15 11.43 -3.02 9.08
N ASP A 16 11.94 -4.04 8.39
CA ASP A 16 12.98 -4.92 8.96
C ASP A 16 14.26 -4.13 9.21
N PHE A 17 14.70 -3.32 8.23
CA PHE A 17 15.88 -2.48 8.39
C PHE A 17 15.64 -1.37 9.42
N ALA A 18 14.50 -0.73 9.46
CA ALA A 18 14.14 0.24 10.50
C ALA A 18 14.19 -0.37 11.91
N SER A 19 13.69 -1.60 12.07
CA SER A 19 13.74 -2.33 13.34
C SER A 19 15.17 -2.68 13.76
N PHE A 20 16.03 -3.05 12.80
CA PHE A 20 17.45 -3.26 13.04
C PHE A 20 18.12 -1.96 13.52
N LEU A 21 17.92 -0.84 12.83
CA LEU A 21 18.50 0.46 13.20
C LEU A 21 18.13 0.88 14.62
N LYS A 22 16.85 0.73 14.99
CA LYS A 22 16.37 1.03 16.35
C LYS A 22 17.13 0.24 17.42
N ARG A 23 17.23 -1.08 17.22
CA ARG A 23 17.91 -1.98 18.18
C ARG A 23 19.40 -1.70 18.21
N ARG A 24 20.02 -1.46 17.05
CA ARG A 24 21.44 -1.15 16.96
C ARG A 24 21.78 0.18 17.63
N GLY A 25 20.92 1.20 17.43
CA GLY A 25 21.04 2.49 18.12
C GLY A 25 20.99 2.37 19.62
N ALA A 26 20.02 1.62 20.16
CA ALA A 26 19.92 1.39 21.60
C ALA A 26 21.15 0.69 22.19
N LEU A 27 21.72 -0.29 21.47
CA LEU A 27 22.95 -0.98 21.89
C LEU A 27 24.16 -0.03 21.91
N GLU A 28 24.26 0.88 20.93
CA GLU A 28 25.34 1.88 20.92
C GLU A 28 25.22 2.87 22.07
N GLU A 29 24.03 3.36 22.34
CA GLU A 29 23.77 4.28 23.45
C GLU A 29 24.09 3.64 24.81
N GLU A 30 23.69 2.38 25.02
CA GLU A 30 23.99 1.63 26.24
C GLU A 30 25.49 1.41 26.40
N HIS A 31 26.18 0.99 25.34
CA HIS A 31 27.64 0.81 25.34
C HIS A 31 28.36 2.12 25.61
N ALA A 32 28.03 3.18 24.90
CA ALA A 32 28.62 4.50 25.05
C ALA A 32 28.41 5.04 26.48
N GLY A 33 27.20 4.96 27.01
CA GLY A 33 26.85 5.38 28.36
C GLY A 33 27.65 4.60 29.42
N SER A 34 27.78 3.30 29.25
CA SER A 34 28.56 2.44 30.15
C SER A 34 30.05 2.73 30.10
N LEU A 35 30.61 2.91 28.91
CA LEU A 35 32.02 3.24 28.71
C LEU A 35 32.36 4.61 29.31
N LYS A 36 31.53 5.61 29.07
CA LYS A 36 31.68 6.97 29.63
C LYS A 36 31.65 6.96 31.15
N LYS A 37 30.69 6.23 31.74
CA LYS A 37 30.58 6.09 33.20
C LYS A 37 31.80 5.40 33.80
N LEU A 38 32.27 4.29 33.16
CA LEU A 38 33.48 3.59 33.60
C LEU A 38 34.72 4.49 33.57
N SER A 39 34.93 5.21 32.46
CA SER A 39 36.06 6.13 32.31
C SER A 39 36.03 7.23 33.37
N HIS A 40 34.89 7.86 33.58
CA HIS A 40 34.71 8.92 34.56
C HIS A 40 34.95 8.47 36.00
N LEU A 41 34.41 7.29 36.41
CA LEU A 41 34.64 6.72 37.73
C LEU A 41 36.12 6.38 37.94
N THR A 42 36.80 5.88 36.90
CA THR A 42 38.22 5.52 36.97
C THR A 42 39.08 6.77 37.08
N ILE A 43 38.81 7.83 36.32
CA ILE A 43 39.52 9.14 36.45
C ILE A 43 39.41 9.66 37.88
N ASN A 44 38.20 9.65 38.45
CA ASN A 44 37.99 10.09 39.84
C ASN A 44 38.75 9.27 40.86
N ASN A 45 38.97 7.96 40.60
CA ASN A 45 39.71 7.09 41.49
C ASN A 45 41.24 7.24 41.40
N ILE A 46 41.80 7.52 40.21
CA ILE A 46 43.26 7.69 40.06
C ILE A 46 43.80 9.01 40.63
N HIS A 47 42.90 10.00 40.81
CA HIS A 47 43.26 11.28 41.42
C HIS A 47 43.13 11.32 42.95
N LYS A 48 42.77 10.20 43.61
CA LYS A 48 42.79 10.13 45.08
C LYS A 48 44.21 10.18 45.62
N PRO A 49 44.50 11.03 46.65
CA PRO A 49 45.86 11.45 47.02
C PRO A 49 46.79 10.36 47.53
N GLU A 50 46.36 9.15 47.77
CA GLU A 50 47.04 8.28 48.70
C GLU A 50 48.01 7.23 48.12
N THR A 51 48.08 7.03 46.78
CA THR A 51 48.74 5.80 46.33
C THR A 51 49.46 5.77 44.97
N ARG A 52 49.57 6.86 44.17
CA ARG A 52 50.06 6.64 42.79
C ARG A 52 51.06 7.67 42.31
N HIS A 53 52.04 7.22 41.52
CA HIS A 53 53.00 8.10 40.83
C HIS A 53 52.26 9.04 39.85
N GLU A 54 52.55 10.34 39.88
CA GLU A 54 51.90 11.38 39.12
C GLU A 54 51.99 11.14 37.59
N SER A 55 53.12 10.62 37.10
CA SER A 55 53.31 10.30 35.66
C SER A 55 52.36 9.15 35.22
N TYR A 56 52.14 8.13 36.06
CA TYR A 56 51.19 7.07 35.76
C TYR A 56 49.78 7.58 35.69
N SER A 57 49.37 8.39 36.67
CA SER A 57 48.00 8.94 36.73
C SER A 57 47.70 9.81 35.50
N THR A 58 48.66 10.63 35.08
CA THR A 58 48.56 11.47 33.87
C THR A 58 48.40 10.63 32.59
N GLN A 59 49.26 9.63 32.41
CA GLN A 59 49.17 8.78 31.20
C GLN A 59 47.89 7.97 31.16
N PHE A 60 47.45 7.42 32.34
CA PHE A 60 46.22 6.66 32.41
C PHE A 60 44.98 7.55 32.17
N GLU A 61 44.98 8.77 32.66
CA GLU A 61 43.93 9.75 32.37
C GLU A 61 43.81 10.01 30.86
N HIS A 62 44.94 10.16 30.13
CA HIS A 62 44.89 10.32 28.67
C HIS A 62 44.18 9.16 27.98
N VAL A 63 44.42 7.91 28.40
CA VAL A 63 43.72 6.72 27.90
C VAL A 63 42.24 6.77 28.20
N LEU A 64 41.89 7.15 29.44
CA LEU A 64 40.47 7.23 29.86
C LEU A 64 39.71 8.32 29.10
N ARG A 65 40.35 9.48 28.87
CA ARG A 65 39.74 10.54 28.04
C ARG A 65 39.61 10.16 26.57
N ALA A 66 40.51 9.29 26.04
CA ALA A 66 40.28 8.68 24.73
C ALA A 66 39.03 7.80 24.70
N ASN A 67 38.79 7.01 25.75
CA ASN A 67 37.57 6.22 25.88
C ASN A 67 36.31 7.10 26.02
N GLU A 68 36.39 8.25 26.70
CA GLU A 68 35.30 9.23 26.72
C GLU A 68 34.92 9.73 25.32
N ARG A 69 35.95 10.05 24.49
CA ARG A 69 35.73 10.46 23.07
C ARG A 69 35.13 9.33 22.26
N ILE A 70 35.56 8.08 22.46
CA ILE A 70 34.92 6.90 21.81
C ILE A 70 33.47 6.79 22.22
N ALA A 71 33.16 6.98 23.50
CA ALA A 71 31.79 6.97 24.00
C ALA A 71 30.95 8.10 23.40
N ASP A 72 31.50 9.30 23.28
CA ASP A 72 30.79 10.42 22.63
C ASP A 72 30.48 10.14 21.15
N ASN A 73 31.44 9.56 20.40
CA ASN A 73 31.22 9.12 19.01
C ASN A 73 30.14 8.02 18.94
N GLY A 74 30.17 7.04 19.86
CA GLY A 74 29.13 6.02 19.94
C GLY A 74 27.74 6.59 20.21
N THR A 75 27.64 7.61 21.08
CA THR A 75 26.39 8.32 21.32
C THR A 75 25.89 9.03 20.05
N GLN A 76 26.76 9.73 19.33
CA GLN A 76 26.38 10.38 18.07
C GLN A 76 25.94 9.37 17.01
N PHE A 77 26.62 8.22 16.94
CA PHE A 77 26.22 7.13 16.06
C PHE A 77 24.84 6.58 16.43
N GLY A 78 24.56 6.32 17.71
CA GLY A 78 23.24 5.90 18.19
C GLY A 78 22.12 6.87 17.79
N LEU A 79 22.35 8.18 17.98
CA LEU A 79 21.40 9.22 17.55
C LEU A 79 21.16 9.22 16.04
N ALA A 80 22.22 9.06 15.23
CA ALA A 80 22.09 8.95 13.78
C ALA A 80 21.26 7.73 13.36
N LEU A 81 21.44 6.59 14.02
CA LEU A 81 20.65 5.39 13.76
C LEU A 81 19.17 5.57 14.11
N HIS A 82 18.85 6.27 15.20
CA HIS A 82 17.47 6.62 15.53
C HIS A 82 16.84 7.55 14.51
N ALA A 83 17.57 8.54 14.02
CA ALA A 83 17.09 9.42 12.96
C ALA A 83 16.79 8.65 11.66
N MET A 84 17.65 7.73 11.26
CA MET A 84 17.43 6.84 10.09
C MET A 84 16.21 5.94 10.30
N HIS A 85 16.04 5.39 11.51
CA HIS A 85 14.87 4.61 11.87
C HIS A 85 13.57 5.40 11.65
N GLU A 86 13.48 6.62 12.19
CA GLU A 86 12.30 7.47 12.05
C GLU A 86 12.02 7.83 10.58
N ASN A 87 13.05 8.16 9.79
CA ASN A 87 12.91 8.43 8.37
C ASN A 87 12.30 7.25 7.61
N LEU A 88 12.77 6.02 7.89
CA LEU A 88 12.25 4.80 7.26
C LEU A 88 10.83 4.50 7.70
N LEU A 89 10.46 4.75 8.95
CA LEU A 89 9.07 4.59 9.41
C LEU A 89 8.12 5.56 8.71
N GLN A 90 8.50 6.83 8.61
CA GLN A 90 7.70 7.85 7.92
C GLN A 90 7.53 7.49 6.44
N LEU A 91 8.61 7.07 5.77
CA LEU A 91 8.56 6.59 4.40
C LEU A 91 7.61 5.40 4.25
N SER A 92 7.79 4.37 5.08
CA SER A 92 6.96 3.15 5.05
C SER A 92 5.47 3.47 5.21
N ASN A 93 5.12 4.32 6.17
CA ASN A 93 3.75 4.75 6.40
C ASN A 93 3.16 5.52 5.20
N LYS A 94 3.93 6.45 4.61
CA LYS A 94 3.54 7.19 3.41
C LYS A 94 3.31 6.25 2.22
N MET A 95 4.23 5.30 2.00
CA MET A 95 4.13 4.34 0.90
C MET A 95 2.94 3.40 1.07
N ASP A 96 2.68 2.91 2.27
CA ASP A 96 1.52 2.05 2.54
C ASP A 96 0.19 2.80 2.36
N ALA A 97 0.09 4.04 2.79
CA ALA A 97 -1.09 4.87 2.56
C ALA A 97 -1.34 5.09 1.06
N ASN A 98 -0.31 5.45 0.30
CA ASN A 98 -0.40 5.65 -1.14
C ASN A 98 -0.77 4.34 -1.87
N ARG A 99 -0.16 3.22 -1.49
CA ARG A 99 -0.49 1.90 -2.02
C ARG A 99 -1.96 1.53 -1.80
N LYS A 100 -2.47 1.76 -0.59
CA LYS A 100 -3.90 1.53 -0.26
C LYS A 100 -4.81 2.38 -1.14
N THR A 101 -4.50 3.65 -1.32
CA THR A 101 -5.27 4.57 -2.15
C THR A 101 -5.32 4.10 -3.60
N TRP A 102 -4.19 3.80 -4.21
CA TRP A 102 -4.14 3.32 -5.60
C TRP A 102 -4.83 1.97 -5.78
N LYS A 103 -4.65 1.05 -4.84
CA LYS A 103 -5.36 -0.24 -4.84
C LYS A 103 -6.87 -0.03 -4.78
N GLN A 104 -7.35 0.86 -3.91
CA GLN A 104 -8.78 1.14 -3.77
C GLN A 104 -9.36 1.76 -5.04
N GLN A 105 -8.66 2.72 -5.66
CA GLN A 105 -9.07 3.33 -6.93
C GLN A 105 -9.16 2.31 -8.05
N GLY A 106 -8.15 1.45 -8.19
CA GLY A 106 -8.14 0.39 -9.19
C GLY A 106 -9.29 -0.59 -9.00
N LEU A 107 -9.52 -1.07 -7.77
CA LEU A 107 -10.62 -1.98 -7.46
C LEU A 107 -11.99 -1.34 -7.64
N ALA A 108 -12.17 -0.07 -7.30
CA ALA A 108 -13.42 0.67 -7.53
C ALA A 108 -13.76 0.76 -9.03
N ALA A 109 -12.75 1.01 -9.87
CA ALA A 109 -12.95 1.04 -11.32
C ALA A 109 -13.27 -0.35 -11.91
N GLU A 110 -12.65 -1.43 -11.42
CA GLU A 110 -13.01 -2.81 -11.79
C GLU A 110 -14.45 -3.15 -11.38
N ASN A 111 -14.85 -2.80 -10.17
CA ASN A 111 -16.21 -3.01 -9.68
C ASN A 111 -17.24 -2.23 -10.51
N LYS A 112 -16.94 -0.98 -10.90
CA LYS A 112 -17.80 -0.17 -11.78
C LYS A 112 -18.07 -0.87 -13.12
N VAL A 113 -17.04 -1.49 -13.71
CA VAL A 113 -17.19 -2.28 -14.95
C VAL A 113 -18.07 -3.51 -14.71
N GLN A 114 -17.80 -4.29 -13.67
CA GLN A 114 -18.57 -5.49 -13.34
C GLN A 114 -20.05 -5.18 -13.08
N GLU A 115 -20.35 -4.08 -12.38
CA GLU A 115 -21.71 -3.64 -12.15
C GLU A 115 -22.42 -3.22 -13.45
N ALA A 116 -21.73 -2.48 -14.32
CA ALA A 116 -22.26 -2.09 -15.60
C ALA A 116 -22.54 -3.31 -16.50
N GLU A 117 -21.64 -4.29 -16.55
CA GLU A 117 -21.82 -5.56 -17.27
C GLU A 117 -23.01 -6.35 -16.74
N LYS A 118 -23.17 -6.48 -15.42
CA LYS A 118 -24.34 -7.14 -14.79
C LYS A 118 -25.66 -6.43 -15.11
N LEU A 119 -25.64 -5.09 -15.20
CA LEU A 119 -26.83 -4.32 -15.59
C LEU A 119 -27.19 -4.56 -17.06
N ALA A 120 -26.20 -4.65 -17.94
CA ALA A 120 -26.41 -4.97 -19.36
C ALA A 120 -26.96 -6.41 -19.53
N GLU A 121 -26.44 -7.40 -18.78
CA GLU A 121 -26.96 -8.77 -18.77
C GLU A 121 -28.43 -8.85 -18.32
N LYS A 122 -28.77 -8.12 -17.24
CA LYS A 122 -30.16 -8.05 -16.75
C LYS A 122 -31.09 -7.38 -17.77
N ALA A 123 -30.66 -6.33 -18.41
CA ALA A 123 -31.44 -5.65 -19.46
C ALA A 123 -31.62 -6.55 -20.68
N LYS A 124 -30.56 -7.30 -21.06
CA LYS A 124 -30.64 -8.32 -22.12
C LYS A 124 -31.67 -9.39 -21.80
N ALA A 125 -31.60 -9.99 -20.61
CA ALA A 125 -32.57 -11.04 -20.20
C ALA A 125 -34.01 -10.54 -20.26
N LYS A 126 -34.26 -9.29 -19.85
CA LYS A 126 -35.58 -8.66 -19.94
C LYS A 126 -36.03 -8.45 -21.39
N TYR A 127 -35.14 -7.99 -22.26
CA TYR A 127 -35.42 -7.84 -23.68
C TYR A 127 -35.72 -9.19 -24.34
N ASP A 128 -34.89 -10.21 -24.10
CA ASP A 128 -35.08 -11.57 -24.62
C ASP A 128 -36.46 -12.13 -24.22
N GLN A 129 -36.81 -11.99 -22.94
CA GLN A 129 -38.13 -12.45 -22.45
C GLN A 129 -39.30 -11.74 -23.13
N LEU A 130 -39.24 -10.41 -23.28
CA LEU A 130 -40.31 -9.64 -23.93
C LEU A 130 -40.40 -9.93 -25.44
N SER A 131 -39.26 -10.19 -26.08
CA SER A 131 -39.17 -10.58 -27.49
C SER A 131 -39.82 -11.95 -27.71
N ASP A 132 -39.50 -12.94 -26.86
CA ASP A 132 -40.13 -14.27 -26.90
C ASP A 132 -41.64 -14.21 -26.67
N ASP A 133 -42.10 -13.39 -25.71
CA ASP A 133 -43.52 -13.21 -25.43
C ASP A 133 -44.22 -12.54 -26.63
N LEU A 134 -43.61 -11.57 -27.30
CA LEU A 134 -44.14 -10.91 -28.49
C LEU A 134 -44.24 -11.89 -29.68
N ASP A 135 -43.21 -12.71 -29.90
CA ASP A 135 -43.17 -13.70 -30.97
C ASP A 135 -44.26 -14.78 -30.76
N ARG A 136 -44.50 -15.23 -29.51
CA ARG A 136 -45.59 -16.14 -29.19
C ARG A 136 -46.98 -15.55 -29.50
N VAL A 137 -47.17 -14.27 -29.17
CA VAL A 137 -48.46 -13.61 -29.48
C VAL A 137 -48.64 -13.47 -31.00
N LYS A 138 -47.58 -13.14 -31.77
CA LYS A 138 -47.65 -13.03 -33.23
C LYS A 138 -47.89 -14.36 -33.93
N THR A 139 -47.30 -15.44 -33.43
CA THR A 139 -47.43 -16.79 -34.01
C THR A 139 -48.70 -17.51 -33.58
N GLY A 140 -49.47 -16.92 -32.65
CA GLY A 140 -50.68 -17.52 -32.11
C GLY A 140 -50.45 -18.70 -31.18
N ASP A 141 -49.17 -18.96 -30.79
CA ASP A 141 -48.78 -20.03 -29.87
C ASP A 141 -49.00 -19.56 -28.42
N THR A 142 -50.29 -19.31 -28.10
CA THR A 142 -50.70 -19.02 -26.72
C THR A 142 -50.81 -20.38 -26.00
N GLY A 143 -49.62 -20.88 -25.50
CA GLY A 143 -49.55 -22.11 -24.74
C GLY A 143 -50.72 -22.23 -23.75
N ALA A 144 -51.54 -23.27 -23.94
CA ALA A 144 -52.68 -23.57 -23.13
C ALA A 144 -52.31 -23.68 -21.66
N GLY A 145 -52.55 -22.63 -20.85
CA GLY A 145 -52.35 -22.76 -19.41
C GLY A 145 -52.29 -21.49 -18.56
N ARG A 146 -52.16 -20.30 -19.11
CA ARG A 146 -52.22 -19.09 -18.26
C ARG A 146 -53.62 -18.50 -18.21
N LYS A 147 -54.37 -18.80 -17.13
CA LYS A 147 -55.60 -18.12 -16.75
C LYS A 147 -55.28 -16.63 -16.59
N PHE A 148 -55.80 -15.82 -17.53
CA PHE A 148 -55.81 -14.37 -17.43
C PHE A 148 -56.56 -13.94 -16.16
N GLY A 149 -55.86 -13.37 -15.18
CA GLY A 149 -56.46 -12.73 -14.01
C GLY A 149 -57.27 -11.52 -14.44
N LEU A 150 -58.40 -11.36 -13.82
CA LEU A 150 -59.47 -10.37 -13.87
C LEU A 150 -59.05 -8.91 -14.11
N LYS A 151 -58.61 -8.54 -15.30
CA LYS A 151 -58.72 -7.20 -15.86
C LYS A 151 -59.29 -7.34 -17.26
N GLY A 152 -60.36 -6.61 -17.55
CA GLY A 152 -61.23 -6.75 -18.72
C GLY A 152 -60.52 -7.00 -20.06
N PRO A 153 -61.20 -7.55 -21.06
CA PRO A 153 -60.59 -8.06 -22.30
C PRO A 153 -59.98 -6.93 -23.09
N LYS A 154 -58.65 -6.75 -22.96
CA LYS A 154 -57.90 -6.06 -23.99
C LYS A 154 -58.00 -6.88 -25.24
N SER A 155 -58.33 -6.21 -26.39
CA SER A 155 -58.31 -6.92 -27.68
C SER A 155 -56.91 -7.51 -27.94
N ALA A 156 -56.81 -8.66 -28.62
CA ALA A 156 -55.53 -9.28 -28.95
C ALA A 156 -54.57 -8.25 -29.63
N ALA A 157 -55.07 -7.37 -30.45
CA ALA A 157 -54.31 -6.30 -31.09
C ALA A 157 -53.74 -5.30 -30.07
N GLN A 158 -54.50 -4.88 -29.06
CA GLN A 158 -53.99 -4.00 -27.99
C GLN A 158 -52.93 -4.67 -27.13
N HIS A 159 -53.01 -5.97 -26.91
CA HIS A 159 -52.02 -6.72 -26.18
C HIS A 159 -50.70 -6.83 -26.96
N GLU A 160 -50.77 -7.08 -28.26
CA GLU A 160 -49.60 -7.11 -29.16
C GLU A 160 -48.92 -5.75 -29.22
N GLU A 161 -49.71 -4.66 -29.37
CA GLU A 161 -49.16 -3.30 -29.39
C GLU A 161 -48.47 -2.92 -28.07
N ASP A 162 -49.06 -3.26 -26.92
CA ASP A 162 -48.45 -3.09 -25.59
C ASP A 162 -47.12 -3.85 -25.46
N LEU A 163 -47.08 -5.11 -25.93
CA LEU A 163 -45.85 -5.92 -25.92
C LEU A 163 -44.80 -5.36 -26.85
N GLN A 164 -45.15 -4.94 -28.04
CA GLN A 164 -44.25 -4.34 -29.02
C GLN A 164 -43.59 -3.07 -28.45
N ARG A 165 -44.38 -2.20 -27.81
CA ARG A 165 -43.89 -1.00 -27.14
C ARG A 165 -42.92 -1.33 -25.99
N LYS A 166 -43.24 -2.35 -25.18
CA LYS A 166 -42.38 -2.82 -24.06
C LYS A 166 -41.08 -3.42 -24.56
N THR A 167 -41.13 -4.22 -25.63
CA THR A 167 -39.93 -4.82 -26.24
C THR A 167 -39.02 -3.74 -26.81
N GLN A 168 -39.61 -2.75 -27.51
CA GLN A 168 -38.83 -1.60 -28.03
C GLN A 168 -38.18 -0.79 -26.92
N ALA A 169 -38.90 -0.55 -25.81
CA ALA A 169 -38.31 0.16 -24.66
C ALA A 169 -37.21 -0.67 -23.96
N ALA A 170 -37.39 -2.00 -23.89
CA ALA A 170 -36.34 -2.89 -23.33
C ALA A 170 -35.11 -2.98 -24.22
N ASP A 171 -35.27 -2.95 -25.55
CA ASP A 171 -34.15 -2.88 -26.52
C ASP A 171 -33.32 -1.61 -26.33
N GLN A 172 -34.00 -0.46 -26.22
CA GLN A 172 -33.33 0.83 -25.98
C GLN A 172 -32.60 0.86 -24.62
N ASP A 173 -33.20 0.29 -23.56
CA ASP A 173 -32.56 0.17 -22.26
C ASP A 173 -31.32 -0.74 -22.34
N TYR A 174 -31.44 -1.91 -23.00
CA TYR A 174 -30.33 -2.82 -23.22
C TYR A 174 -29.20 -2.15 -24.01
N ALA A 175 -29.49 -1.49 -25.12
CA ALA A 175 -28.50 -0.76 -25.91
C ALA A 175 -27.78 0.31 -25.08
N SER A 176 -28.51 1.07 -24.26
CA SER A 176 -27.94 2.07 -23.34
C SER A 176 -27.02 1.43 -22.28
N LYS A 177 -27.41 0.30 -21.68
CA LYS A 177 -26.57 -0.41 -20.68
C LYS A 177 -25.31 -1.00 -21.31
N VAL A 178 -25.40 -1.52 -22.52
CA VAL A 178 -24.23 -2.01 -23.29
C VAL A 178 -23.26 -0.88 -23.56
N GLN A 179 -23.74 0.27 -24.01
CA GLN A 179 -22.89 1.45 -24.23
C GLN A 179 -22.19 1.91 -22.94
N ALA A 180 -22.93 1.94 -21.83
CA ALA A 180 -22.36 2.29 -20.51
C ALA A 180 -21.28 1.29 -20.06
N ALA A 181 -21.50 0.00 -20.23
CA ALA A 181 -20.52 -1.05 -19.91
C ALA A 181 -19.27 -0.94 -20.80
N GLN A 182 -19.46 -0.72 -22.11
CA GLN A 182 -18.33 -0.51 -23.04
C GLN A 182 -17.51 0.74 -22.70
N ALA A 183 -18.19 1.85 -22.36
CA ALA A 183 -17.51 3.08 -21.96
C ALA A 183 -16.71 2.88 -20.65
N ALA A 184 -17.30 2.25 -19.64
CA ALA A 184 -16.62 1.95 -18.39
C ALA A 184 -15.40 1.02 -18.61
N ARG A 185 -15.55 0.00 -19.45
CA ARG A 185 -14.46 -0.92 -19.80
C ARG A 185 -13.35 -0.23 -20.58
N LYS A 186 -13.69 0.66 -21.50
CA LYS A 186 -12.71 1.46 -22.26
C LYS A 186 -11.92 2.37 -21.33
N GLU A 187 -12.59 3.07 -20.42
CA GLU A 187 -11.96 3.93 -19.39
C GLU A 187 -11.00 3.12 -18.49
N LEU A 188 -11.44 1.96 -17.99
CA LEU A 188 -10.62 1.09 -17.16
C LEU A 188 -9.34 0.66 -17.89
N VAL A 189 -9.45 0.16 -19.11
CA VAL A 189 -8.32 -0.41 -19.87
C VAL A 189 -7.39 0.65 -20.41
N ALA A 190 -7.93 1.77 -20.92
CA ALA A 190 -7.15 2.80 -21.58
C ALA A 190 -6.51 3.80 -20.60
N ALA A 191 -7.09 4.03 -19.43
CA ALA A 191 -6.63 5.05 -18.50
C ALA A 191 -6.38 4.50 -17.08
N THR A 192 -7.41 4.03 -16.39
CA THR A 192 -7.32 3.76 -14.95
C THR A 192 -6.34 2.65 -14.62
N ARG A 193 -6.37 1.53 -15.34
CA ARG A 193 -5.48 0.39 -15.09
C ARG A 193 -4.01 0.71 -15.36
N PRO A 194 -3.61 1.29 -16.51
CA PRO A 194 -2.23 1.72 -16.75
C PRO A 194 -1.74 2.72 -15.72
N GLN A 195 -2.56 3.72 -15.37
CA GLN A 195 -2.19 4.73 -14.38
C GLN A 195 -1.97 4.12 -12.99
N THR A 196 -2.86 3.23 -12.55
CA THR A 196 -2.73 2.55 -11.25
C THR A 196 -1.47 1.68 -11.20
N VAL A 197 -1.19 0.92 -12.28
CA VAL A 197 0.02 0.07 -12.36
C VAL A 197 1.27 0.93 -12.36
N ALA A 198 1.33 2.00 -13.14
CA ALA A 198 2.47 2.92 -13.16
C ALA A 198 2.73 3.52 -11.78
N ALA A 199 1.69 4.04 -11.12
CA ALA A 199 1.81 4.60 -9.78
C ALA A 199 2.32 3.59 -8.74
N LEU A 200 1.84 2.34 -8.79
CA LEU A 200 2.32 1.27 -7.88
C LEU A 200 3.79 0.90 -8.16
N LEU A 201 4.21 0.87 -9.43
CA LEU A 201 5.61 0.64 -9.80
C LEU A 201 6.52 1.79 -9.34
N ASP A 202 6.06 3.03 -9.43
CA ASP A 202 6.83 4.19 -8.97
C ASP A 202 6.98 4.19 -7.45
N LEU A 203 5.95 3.78 -6.69
CA LEU A 203 6.07 3.58 -5.24
C LEU A 203 7.12 2.53 -4.88
N ILE A 204 7.22 1.42 -5.64
CA ILE A 204 8.24 0.40 -5.43
C ILE A 204 9.63 1.00 -5.66
N LYS A 205 9.85 1.70 -6.78
CA LYS A 205 11.12 2.34 -7.11
C LYS A 205 11.53 3.38 -6.06
N GLU A 206 10.58 4.22 -5.60
CA GLU A 206 10.83 5.22 -4.55
C GLU A 206 11.25 4.54 -3.24
N THR A 207 10.60 3.44 -2.87
CA THR A 207 10.94 2.66 -1.68
C THR A 207 12.34 2.05 -1.78
N ASP A 208 12.66 1.42 -2.91
CA ASP A 208 13.96 0.78 -3.13
C ASP A 208 15.09 1.80 -3.14
N ALA A 209 14.91 2.94 -3.79
CA ALA A 209 15.89 4.01 -3.83
C ALA A 209 16.15 4.61 -2.44
N ALA A 210 15.10 4.87 -1.67
CA ALA A 210 15.22 5.41 -0.33
C ALA A 210 15.84 4.41 0.65
N LEU A 211 15.48 3.12 0.56
CA LEU A 211 16.09 2.07 1.36
C LEU A 211 17.58 1.93 1.06
N THR A 212 17.96 1.94 -0.21
CA THR A 212 19.37 1.91 -0.63
C THR A 212 20.15 3.08 -0.07
N MET A 213 19.58 4.30 -0.13
CA MET A 213 20.22 5.50 0.41
C MET A 213 20.43 5.41 1.94
N GLU A 214 19.44 4.93 2.69
CA GLU A 214 19.58 4.79 4.15
C GLU A 214 20.59 3.66 4.51
N MET A 215 20.69 2.58 3.72
CA MET A 215 21.71 1.55 3.91
C MET A 215 23.12 2.08 3.64
N GLN A 216 23.31 2.93 2.62
CA GLN A 216 24.59 3.59 2.35
C GLN A 216 24.98 4.52 3.49
N LYS A 217 24.07 5.38 3.95
CA LYS A 217 24.30 6.25 5.12
C LYS A 217 24.69 5.46 6.36
N TYR A 218 24.02 4.31 6.61
CA TYR A 218 24.39 3.43 7.71
C TYR A 218 25.84 2.97 7.60
N GLY A 219 26.26 2.51 6.41
CA GLY A 219 27.65 2.08 6.17
C GLY A 219 28.66 3.20 6.42
N GLU A 220 28.40 4.40 5.92
CA GLU A 220 29.26 5.59 6.13
C GLU A 220 29.36 5.96 7.62
N GLN A 221 28.24 6.01 8.32
CA GLN A 221 28.20 6.34 9.75
C GLN A 221 28.89 5.27 10.60
N ALA A 222 28.72 3.98 10.27
CA ALA A 222 29.38 2.88 10.97
C ALA A 222 30.91 2.93 10.81
N VAL A 223 31.39 3.23 9.60
CA VAL A 223 32.83 3.40 9.36
C VAL A 223 33.37 4.63 10.11
N HIS A 224 32.63 5.74 10.10
CA HIS A 224 33.06 6.96 10.82
C HIS A 224 33.10 6.72 12.33
N ALA A 225 32.11 6.08 12.91
CA ALA A 225 32.05 5.80 14.35
C ALA A 225 33.16 4.89 14.85
N HIS A 226 33.58 3.90 14.04
CA HIS A 226 34.57 2.89 14.41
C HIS A 226 35.94 3.08 13.74
N GLY A 227 36.05 3.86 12.67
CA GLY A 227 37.25 4.08 11.91
C GLY A 227 38.06 5.31 12.33
N SER A 228 37.54 6.22 13.14
CA SER A 228 38.21 7.45 13.58
C SER A 228 39.22 7.24 14.72
N SER A 229 39.60 6.01 15.00
CA SER A 229 40.52 5.67 16.11
C SER A 229 41.98 5.51 15.66
N GLY A 230 42.36 6.09 14.51
CA GLY A 230 43.70 6.10 14.00
C GLY A 230 44.40 7.44 14.16
#